data_3c6e9afa1c7ced19c56a1b75f0d1c04b
#
_entry.id   3c6e9afa1c7ced19c56a1b75f0d1c04b
#
_cell.length_a   1.000
_cell.length_b   1.000
_cell.length_c   1.000
_cell.angle_alpha   90.00
_cell.angle_beta   90.00
_cell.angle_gamma   90.00
#
_symmetry.space_group_name_H-M   'P 1'
#
loop_
_entity.id
_entity.type
_entity.pdbx_description
1 polymer ?
#
loop_
_entity_poly.entity_id
_entity_poly.type
_entity_poly.pdbx_seq_one_letter_code
_entity_poly.pdbx_strand_id
1 'polypeptide(L)'
;MTNYVITKEMLLRARDYVPAREKEVFCSAAAQNCFDKLSVRASINGAEVEMPPMYGENGVIRSRYLLSALLRLYFRVDYEPVEADGFILALDDYDRWAAHHPLNTIERMKSKADLKDKAFDLLADYRELERLLNNEIRKLAAAYNDTVSRLVAELSGNMTPEAIEAFDELQRQMQERLAAVKKVEPGVIPDAEGSV
;
A
#
# COMPACT_ATOMS: atom_id res chain seq x y z
N MET A 1 -23.69 -4.32 16.60
CA MET A 1 -23.29 -3.25 15.66
C MET A 1 -21.82 -2.97 15.89
N THR A 2 -20.99 -3.18 14.89
CA THR A 2 -19.56 -2.89 14.94
C THR A 2 -19.39 -1.38 14.99
N ASN A 3 -18.76 -0.86 16.04
CA ASN A 3 -18.48 0.57 16.18
C ASN A 3 -17.13 0.85 15.50
N TYR A 4 -17.13 1.53 14.35
CA TYR A 4 -15.94 1.82 13.53
C TYR A 4 -15.09 2.99 14.08
N VAL A 5 -15.16 3.28 15.36
CA VAL A 5 -14.45 4.40 16.01
C VAL A 5 -13.51 3.87 17.09
N ILE A 6 -12.28 4.35 17.10
CA ILE A 6 -11.34 4.07 18.21
C ILE A 6 -11.79 4.80 19.46
N THR A 7 -12.14 4.05 20.50
CA THR A 7 -12.55 4.59 21.78
C THR A 7 -11.39 4.67 22.78
N LYS A 8 -11.61 5.39 23.88
CA LYS A 8 -10.64 5.44 24.99
C LYS A 8 -10.34 4.04 25.56
N GLU A 9 -11.37 3.25 25.74
CA GLU A 9 -11.28 1.89 26.30
C GLU A 9 -10.49 0.97 25.36
N MET A 10 -10.68 1.12 24.06
CA MET A 10 -9.89 0.39 23.06
C MET A 10 -8.42 0.78 23.14
N LEU A 11 -8.10 2.08 23.25
CA LEU A 11 -6.72 2.53 23.37
C LEU A 11 -6.05 2.02 24.64
N LEU A 12 -6.74 2.03 25.78
CA LEU A 12 -6.19 1.51 27.04
C LEU A 12 -5.87 0.00 26.97
N ARG A 13 -6.63 -0.76 26.17
CA ARG A 13 -6.43 -2.21 25.97
C ARG A 13 -5.52 -2.54 24.79
N ALA A 14 -5.21 -1.56 23.96
CA ALA A 14 -4.35 -1.78 22.79
C ALA A 14 -2.94 -2.19 23.21
N ARG A 15 -2.26 -2.88 22.32
CA ARG A 15 -0.81 -3.11 22.46
C ARG A 15 -0.08 -1.81 22.09
N ASP A 16 0.85 -1.39 22.92
CA ASP A 16 1.77 -0.28 22.64
C ASP A 16 2.98 -0.71 21.82
N TYR A 17 3.22 -2.02 21.77
CA TYR A 17 4.33 -2.62 21.07
C TYR A 17 3.92 -3.93 20.40
N VAL A 18 4.30 -4.12 19.16
CA VAL A 18 4.18 -5.36 18.40
C VAL A 18 5.58 -5.96 18.21
N PRO A 19 5.81 -7.25 18.56
CA PRO A 19 7.11 -7.88 18.38
C PRO A 19 7.62 -7.78 16.93
N ALA A 20 8.92 -7.57 16.77
CA ALA A 20 9.56 -7.39 15.46
C ALA A 20 9.22 -8.53 14.49
N ARG A 21 9.22 -9.78 14.98
CA ARG A 21 8.85 -10.95 14.17
C ARG A 21 7.43 -10.90 13.64
N GLU A 22 6.46 -10.43 14.45
CA GLU A 22 5.07 -10.27 13.99
C GLU A 22 4.98 -9.18 12.91
N LYS A 23 5.71 -8.07 13.09
CA LYS A 23 5.81 -6.99 12.09
C LYS A 23 6.43 -7.49 10.79
N GLU A 24 7.54 -8.23 10.86
CA GLU A 24 8.23 -8.78 9.68
C GLU A 24 7.33 -9.73 8.89
N VAL A 25 6.67 -10.67 9.55
CA VAL A 25 5.73 -11.60 8.90
C VAL A 25 4.60 -10.84 8.22
N PHE A 26 4.00 -9.89 8.93
CA PHE A 26 2.94 -9.06 8.37
C PHE A 26 3.43 -8.23 7.18
N CYS A 27 4.54 -7.52 7.31
CA CYS A 27 5.09 -6.64 6.27
C CYS A 27 5.49 -7.43 5.02
N SER A 28 6.08 -8.62 5.20
CA SER A 28 6.47 -9.48 4.07
C SER A 28 5.25 -9.97 3.28
N ALA A 29 4.20 -10.43 3.97
CA ALA A 29 2.95 -10.86 3.32
C ALA A 29 2.23 -9.69 2.65
N ALA A 30 2.09 -8.56 3.35
CA ALA A 30 1.42 -7.37 2.84
C ALA A 30 2.13 -6.77 1.63
N ALA A 31 3.46 -6.69 1.64
CA ALA A 31 4.23 -6.10 0.56
C ALA A 31 4.05 -6.84 -0.77
N GLN A 32 3.95 -8.17 -0.74
CA GLN A 32 3.73 -8.99 -1.93
C GLN A 32 2.41 -8.66 -2.63
N ASN A 33 1.39 -8.29 -1.87
CA ASN A 33 0.06 -7.99 -2.36
C ASN A 33 -0.16 -6.50 -2.67
N CYS A 34 0.81 -5.63 -2.36
CA CYS A 34 0.74 -4.19 -2.66
C CYS A 34 1.07 -3.85 -4.13
N PHE A 35 1.19 -4.82 -5.01
CA PHE A 35 1.49 -4.60 -6.42
C PHE A 35 0.39 -5.11 -7.33
N ASP A 36 -0.02 -4.26 -8.26
CA ASP A 36 -0.86 -4.67 -9.38
C ASP A 36 0.02 -5.23 -10.49
N LYS A 37 -0.41 -6.36 -11.04
CA LYS A 37 0.20 -6.97 -12.22
C LYS A 37 -0.40 -6.34 -13.46
N LEU A 38 0.40 -5.58 -14.19
CA LEU A 38 0.00 -4.97 -15.44
C LEU A 38 0.48 -5.84 -16.61
N SER A 39 -0.44 -6.45 -17.35
CA SER A 39 -0.14 -7.12 -18.60
C SER A 39 0.05 -6.06 -19.68
N VAL A 40 1.20 -6.09 -20.36
CA VAL A 40 1.52 -5.18 -21.44
C VAL A 40 1.64 -6.00 -22.74
N ARG A 41 0.93 -5.59 -23.79
CA ARG A 41 1.11 -6.13 -25.13
C ARG A 41 1.77 -5.07 -26.00
N ALA A 42 2.82 -5.44 -26.69
CA ALA A 42 3.50 -4.58 -27.64
C ALA A 42 3.27 -5.13 -29.06
N SER A 43 3.09 -4.26 -30.04
CA SER A 43 3.07 -4.65 -31.45
C SER A 43 4.49 -4.49 -32.00
N ILE A 44 5.15 -5.59 -32.30
CA ILE A 44 6.49 -5.61 -32.87
C ILE A 44 6.37 -6.18 -34.29
N ASN A 45 6.70 -5.38 -35.28
CA ASN A 45 6.62 -5.77 -36.71
C ASN A 45 5.24 -6.29 -37.14
N GLY A 46 4.15 -5.74 -36.54
CA GLY A 46 2.78 -6.16 -36.84
C GLY A 46 2.33 -7.44 -36.11
N ALA A 47 3.18 -8.04 -35.29
CA ALA A 47 2.84 -9.15 -34.42
C ALA A 47 2.60 -8.64 -32.99
N GLU A 48 1.50 -9.05 -32.35
CA GLU A 48 1.29 -8.80 -30.92
C GLU A 48 2.19 -9.72 -30.10
N VAL A 49 3.07 -9.12 -29.29
CA VAL A 49 3.95 -9.83 -28.36
C VAL A 49 3.52 -9.51 -26.94
N GLU A 50 3.31 -10.53 -26.13
CA GLU A 50 3.04 -10.37 -24.71
C GLU A 50 4.36 -10.07 -24.00
N MET A 51 4.44 -8.87 -23.43
CA MET A 51 5.60 -8.41 -22.69
C MET A 51 5.61 -9.00 -21.26
N PRO A 52 6.78 -9.10 -20.61
CA PRO A 52 6.83 -9.44 -19.20
C PRO A 52 5.91 -8.53 -18.37
N PRO A 53 5.19 -9.08 -17.40
CA PRO A 53 4.26 -8.30 -16.59
C PRO A 53 5.03 -7.23 -15.83
N MET A 54 4.50 -6.01 -15.85
CA MET A 54 5.00 -4.95 -14.99
C MET A 54 4.23 -4.92 -13.67
N TYR A 55 4.89 -4.45 -12.64
CA TYR A 55 4.31 -4.36 -11.31
C TYR A 55 4.25 -2.91 -10.88
N GLY A 56 3.05 -2.41 -10.60
CA GLY A 56 2.79 -1.07 -10.08
C GLY A 56 2.37 -1.12 -8.62
N GLU A 57 2.93 -0.26 -7.76
CA GLU A 57 2.48 -0.16 -6.37
C GLU A 57 1.03 0.33 -6.32
N ASN A 58 0.16 -0.41 -5.61
CA ASN A 58 -1.22 -0.03 -5.35
C ASN A 58 -1.34 0.64 -3.97
N GLY A 59 -1.40 1.97 -3.95
CA GLY A 59 -1.49 2.76 -2.72
C GLY A 59 -2.76 2.50 -1.90
N VAL A 60 -3.88 2.14 -2.56
CA VAL A 60 -5.14 1.81 -1.87
C VAL A 60 -4.97 0.50 -1.09
N ILE A 61 -4.42 -0.52 -1.73
CA ILE A 61 -4.15 -1.81 -1.08
C ILE A 61 -3.17 -1.62 0.07
N ARG A 62 -2.09 -0.87 -0.13
CA ARG A 62 -1.14 -0.54 0.94
C ARG A 62 -1.83 0.13 2.13
N SER A 63 -2.69 1.11 1.89
CA SER A 63 -3.43 1.82 2.95
C SER A 63 -4.38 0.87 3.70
N ARG A 64 -5.02 -0.07 2.99
CA ARG A 64 -5.86 -1.11 3.59
C ARG A 64 -5.04 -2.03 4.51
N TYR A 65 -3.85 -2.46 4.09
CA TYR A 65 -2.96 -3.26 4.95
C TYR A 65 -2.51 -2.50 6.19
N LEU A 66 -2.15 -1.23 6.07
CA LEU A 66 -1.76 -0.40 7.21
C LEU A 66 -2.90 -0.25 8.23
N LEU A 67 -4.11 -0.02 7.77
CA LEU A 67 -5.28 0.03 8.64
C LEU A 67 -5.59 -1.34 9.26
N SER A 68 -5.48 -2.41 8.49
CA SER A 68 -5.63 -3.79 8.96
C SER A 68 -4.62 -4.11 10.06
N ALA A 69 -3.36 -3.70 9.89
CA ALA A 69 -2.33 -3.84 10.92
C ALA A 69 -2.70 -3.10 12.20
N LEU A 70 -3.13 -1.84 12.08
CA LEU A 70 -3.57 -1.04 13.23
C LEU A 70 -4.67 -1.77 14.02
N LEU A 71 -5.70 -2.20 13.34
CA LEU A 71 -6.85 -2.84 13.97
C LEU A 71 -6.50 -4.20 14.56
N ARG A 72 -5.81 -5.05 13.83
CA ARG A 72 -5.56 -6.44 14.22
C ARG A 72 -4.38 -6.59 15.18
N LEU A 73 -3.25 -5.97 14.88
CA LEU A 73 -2.03 -6.15 15.67
C LEU A 73 -2.04 -5.32 16.94
N TYR A 74 -2.61 -4.11 16.91
CA TYR A 74 -2.61 -3.20 18.06
C TYR A 74 -3.92 -3.28 18.84
N PHE A 75 -5.06 -3.18 18.18
CA PHE A 75 -6.37 -3.13 18.86
C PHE A 75 -7.04 -4.49 19.00
N ARG A 76 -6.53 -5.53 18.36
CA ARG A 76 -7.10 -6.90 18.36
C ARG A 76 -8.59 -6.90 17.98
N VAL A 77 -8.94 -6.06 17.01
CA VAL A 77 -10.29 -6.04 16.44
C VAL A 77 -10.44 -7.26 15.54
N ASP A 78 -11.45 -8.08 15.83
CA ASP A 78 -11.84 -9.17 14.95
C ASP A 78 -12.64 -8.62 13.76
N TYR A 79 -12.21 -8.95 12.57
CA TYR A 79 -12.91 -8.71 11.33
C TYR A 79 -12.69 -9.91 10.40
N GLU A 80 -13.61 -10.12 9.47
CA GLU A 80 -13.44 -11.14 8.43
C GLU A 80 -12.45 -10.64 7.39
N PRO A 81 -11.25 -11.25 7.27
CA PRO A 81 -10.30 -10.84 6.24
C PRO A 81 -10.78 -11.30 4.87
N VAL A 82 -10.37 -10.61 3.82
CA VAL A 82 -10.57 -11.08 2.45
C VAL A 82 -9.74 -12.34 2.23
N GLU A 83 -10.32 -13.36 1.62
CA GLU A 83 -9.78 -14.73 1.56
C GLU A 83 -8.35 -14.87 1.01
N ALA A 84 -7.89 -13.92 0.19
CA ALA A 84 -6.62 -14.06 -0.54
C ALA A 84 -5.36 -14.03 0.34
N ASP A 85 -5.38 -13.41 1.53
CA ASP A 85 -4.17 -13.25 2.34
C ASP A 85 -4.34 -13.26 3.87
N GLY A 86 -5.56 -13.43 4.36
CA GLY A 86 -5.86 -13.60 5.79
C GLY A 86 -5.63 -12.34 6.67
N PHE A 87 -5.23 -11.19 6.10
CA PHE A 87 -4.89 -9.99 6.85
C PHE A 87 -5.66 -8.75 6.42
N ILE A 88 -6.02 -8.62 5.14
CA ILE A 88 -6.57 -7.38 4.59
C ILE A 88 -8.06 -7.20 4.88
N LEU A 89 -8.46 -6.00 5.33
CA LEU A 89 -9.86 -5.61 5.45
C LEU A 89 -10.59 -5.65 4.10
N ALA A 90 -11.86 -6.05 4.11
CA ALA A 90 -12.76 -5.80 2.99
C ALA A 90 -12.83 -4.29 2.69
N LEU A 91 -13.09 -3.94 1.42
CA LEU A 91 -13.08 -2.53 1.01
C LEU A 91 -14.13 -1.70 1.76
N ASP A 92 -15.35 -2.25 1.92
CA ASP A 92 -16.44 -1.59 2.64
C ASP A 92 -16.09 -1.32 4.12
N ASP A 93 -15.40 -2.26 4.78
CA ASP A 93 -14.96 -2.09 6.16
C ASP A 93 -13.80 -1.10 6.26
N TYR A 94 -12.89 -1.12 5.28
CA TYR A 94 -11.84 -0.11 5.18
C TYR A 94 -12.43 1.29 5.08
N ASP A 95 -13.39 1.50 4.18
CA ASP A 95 -14.01 2.81 3.97
C ASP A 95 -14.72 3.30 5.24
N ARG A 96 -15.42 2.41 5.95
CA ARG A 96 -16.07 2.73 7.23
C ARG A 96 -15.07 3.13 8.31
N TRP A 97 -13.97 2.39 8.46
CA TRP A 97 -12.91 2.74 9.42
C TRP A 97 -12.17 4.01 9.01
N ALA A 98 -11.83 4.15 7.72
CA ALA A 98 -11.09 5.29 7.19
C ALA A 98 -11.87 6.61 7.36
N ALA A 99 -13.20 6.59 7.18
CA ALA A 99 -14.07 7.75 7.39
C ALA A 99 -13.98 8.34 8.81
N HIS A 100 -13.62 7.54 9.81
CA HIS A 100 -13.44 8.00 11.19
C HIS A 100 -12.00 8.39 11.55
N HIS A 101 -11.08 8.39 10.59
CA HIS A 101 -9.70 8.82 10.76
C HIS A 101 -9.03 8.27 12.03
N PRO A 102 -8.86 6.93 12.17
CA PRO A 102 -8.44 6.30 13.42
C PRO A 102 -7.09 6.82 13.94
N LEU A 103 -6.12 7.06 13.07
CA LEU A 103 -4.82 7.62 13.46
C LEU A 103 -4.95 9.04 14.03
N ASN A 104 -5.76 9.90 13.40
CA ASN A 104 -6.03 11.25 13.91
C ASN A 104 -6.74 11.20 15.27
N THR A 105 -7.62 10.23 15.47
CA THR A 105 -8.31 10.01 16.75
C THR A 105 -7.31 9.65 17.84
N ILE A 106 -6.37 8.73 17.57
CA ILE A 106 -5.31 8.37 18.53
C ILE A 106 -4.39 9.57 18.79
N GLU A 107 -4.03 10.32 17.74
CA GLU A 107 -3.19 11.52 17.88
C GLU A 107 -3.83 12.57 18.79
N ARG A 108 -5.15 12.80 18.68
CA ARG A 108 -5.90 13.69 19.57
C ARG A 108 -5.94 13.17 21.02
N MET A 109 -5.87 11.88 21.24
CA MET A 109 -5.84 11.30 22.59
C MET A 109 -4.54 11.59 23.33
N LYS A 110 -3.44 11.94 22.65
CA LYS A 110 -2.20 12.42 23.29
C LYS A 110 -2.37 13.68 24.12
N SER A 111 -3.37 14.49 23.84
CA SER A 111 -3.66 15.69 24.65
C SER A 111 -4.28 15.38 26.01
N LYS A 112 -4.75 14.14 26.22
CA LYS A 112 -5.35 13.68 27.48
C LYS A 112 -4.28 13.08 28.37
N ALA A 113 -4.10 13.60 29.58
CA ALA A 113 -3.00 13.22 30.48
C ALA A 113 -2.95 11.71 30.77
N ASP A 114 -4.12 11.07 30.90
CA ASP A 114 -4.27 9.65 31.20
C ASP A 114 -4.05 8.70 30.00
N LEU A 115 -3.92 9.24 28.77
CA LEU A 115 -3.75 8.48 27.54
C LEU A 115 -2.48 8.84 26.77
N LYS A 116 -1.79 9.90 27.21
CA LYS A 116 -0.68 10.51 26.49
C LYS A 116 0.42 9.51 26.14
N ASP A 117 0.94 8.84 27.15
CA ASP A 117 2.09 7.93 26.98
C ASP A 117 1.68 6.72 26.14
N LYS A 118 0.51 6.15 26.42
CA LYS A 118 -0.05 5.02 25.68
C LYS A 118 -0.25 5.34 24.20
N ALA A 119 -0.83 6.50 23.87
CA ALA A 119 -1.03 6.93 22.50
C ALA A 119 0.31 7.23 21.79
N PHE A 120 1.28 7.79 22.53
CA PHE A 120 2.61 8.08 22.00
C PHE A 120 3.36 6.81 21.63
N ASP A 121 3.43 5.84 22.55
CA ASP A 121 4.17 4.58 22.34
C ASP A 121 3.54 3.76 21.21
N LEU A 122 2.21 3.61 21.19
CA LEU A 122 1.51 2.92 20.11
C LEU A 122 1.80 3.55 18.75
N LEU A 123 1.71 4.89 18.64
CA LEU A 123 1.93 5.57 17.37
C LEU A 123 3.40 5.50 16.94
N ALA A 124 4.35 5.52 17.88
CA ALA A 124 5.77 5.38 17.57
C ALA A 124 6.05 3.98 16.98
N ASP A 125 5.52 2.94 17.62
CA ASP A 125 5.66 1.55 17.16
C ASP A 125 4.93 1.28 15.83
N TYR A 126 3.75 1.88 15.64
CA TYR A 126 3.01 1.81 14.38
C TYR A 126 3.75 2.50 13.22
N ARG A 127 4.39 3.65 13.44
CA ARG A 127 5.21 4.31 12.42
C ARG A 127 6.43 3.48 12.04
N GLU A 128 6.99 2.74 12.99
CA GLU A 128 8.04 1.77 12.67
C GLU A 128 7.52 0.66 11.76
N LEU A 129 6.35 0.09 12.04
CA LEU A 129 5.70 -0.91 11.18
C LEU A 129 5.47 -0.35 9.77
N GLU A 130 4.95 0.88 9.65
CA GLU A 130 4.77 1.54 8.35
C GLU A 130 6.10 1.69 7.60
N ARG A 131 7.18 2.08 8.29
CA ARG A 131 8.52 2.17 7.71
C ARG A 131 9.02 0.81 7.23
N LEU A 132 8.79 -0.26 7.99
CA LEU A 132 9.16 -1.63 7.60
C LEU A 132 8.39 -2.08 6.35
N LEU A 133 7.09 -1.88 6.31
CA LEU A 133 6.28 -2.20 5.13
C LEU A 133 6.78 -1.44 3.89
N ASN A 134 7.03 -0.15 4.00
CA ASN A 134 7.56 0.65 2.90
C ASN A 134 8.92 0.16 2.41
N ASN A 135 9.77 -0.31 3.32
CA ASN A 135 11.07 -0.87 2.96
C ASN A 135 10.91 -2.21 2.21
N GLU A 136 10.00 -3.09 2.64
CA GLU A 136 9.72 -4.34 1.93
C GLU A 136 9.14 -4.09 0.54
N ILE A 137 8.20 -3.14 0.42
CA ILE A 137 7.66 -2.72 -0.89
C ILE A 137 8.78 -2.23 -1.81
N ARG A 138 9.70 -1.38 -1.31
CA ARG A 138 10.82 -0.87 -2.10
C ARG A 138 11.77 -1.97 -2.55
N LYS A 139 12.08 -2.94 -1.69
CA LYS A 139 12.92 -4.10 -2.04
C LYS A 139 12.28 -4.93 -3.16
N LEU A 140 10.99 -5.22 -3.06
CA LEU A 140 10.25 -5.96 -4.09
C LEU A 140 10.17 -5.18 -5.39
N ALA A 141 9.89 -3.88 -5.34
CA ALA A 141 9.88 -3.02 -6.53
C ALA A 141 11.24 -3.02 -7.24
N ALA A 142 12.34 -2.93 -6.50
CA ALA A 142 13.68 -3.01 -7.06
C ALA A 142 13.94 -4.37 -7.72
N ALA A 143 13.55 -5.47 -7.07
CA ALA A 143 13.70 -6.82 -7.61
C ALA A 143 12.85 -7.04 -8.88
N TYR A 144 11.63 -6.51 -8.93
CA TYR A 144 10.80 -6.57 -10.14
C TYR A 144 11.40 -5.77 -11.28
N ASN A 145 11.88 -4.55 -11.02
CA ASN A 145 12.52 -3.72 -12.04
C ASN A 145 13.81 -4.36 -12.59
N ASP A 146 14.63 -4.96 -11.73
CA ASP A 146 15.83 -5.70 -12.15
C ASP A 146 15.48 -6.90 -13.04
N THR A 147 14.45 -7.65 -12.65
CA THR A 147 13.96 -8.79 -13.46
C THR A 147 13.45 -8.33 -14.83
N VAL A 148 12.66 -7.27 -14.88
CA VAL A 148 12.17 -6.70 -16.14
C VAL A 148 13.34 -6.22 -17.00
N SER A 149 14.29 -5.47 -16.43
CA SER A 149 15.47 -4.98 -17.15
C SER A 149 16.30 -6.10 -17.74
N ARG A 150 16.47 -7.20 -17.03
CA ARG A 150 17.19 -8.37 -17.50
C ARG A 150 16.47 -9.09 -18.64
N LEU A 151 15.15 -9.29 -18.53
CA LEU A 151 14.34 -9.88 -19.60
C LEU A 151 14.34 -9.02 -20.86
N VAL A 152 14.30 -7.70 -20.70
CA VAL A 152 14.43 -6.74 -21.80
C VAL A 152 15.77 -6.87 -22.49
N ALA A 153 16.87 -6.95 -21.73
CA ALA A 153 18.21 -7.11 -22.30
C ALA A 153 18.36 -8.43 -23.07
N GLU A 154 17.78 -9.52 -22.54
CA GLU A 154 17.76 -10.82 -23.24
C GLU A 154 16.93 -10.77 -24.51
N LEU A 155 15.78 -10.11 -24.52
CA LEU A 155 14.96 -9.90 -25.72
C LEU A 155 15.66 -8.99 -26.74
N SER A 156 16.28 -7.91 -26.26
CA SER A 156 16.99 -6.94 -27.15
C SER A 156 18.17 -7.56 -27.90
N GLY A 157 18.82 -8.57 -27.30
CA GLY A 157 19.86 -9.31 -28.00
C GLY A 157 19.39 -10.07 -29.25
N ASN A 158 18.08 -10.27 -29.41
CA ASN A 158 17.44 -10.97 -30.51
C ASN A 158 16.49 -10.07 -31.32
N MET A 159 16.42 -8.76 -31.01
CA MET A 159 15.50 -7.82 -31.67
C MET A 159 16.19 -6.99 -32.73
N THR A 160 15.41 -6.55 -33.75
CA THR A 160 15.89 -5.59 -34.74
C THR A 160 16.03 -4.18 -34.09
N PRO A 161 16.87 -3.29 -34.67
CA PRO A 161 17.03 -1.92 -34.14
C PRO A 161 15.70 -1.16 -33.98
N GLU A 162 14.77 -1.34 -34.94
CA GLU A 162 13.44 -0.69 -34.88
C GLU A 162 12.58 -1.20 -33.72
N ALA A 163 12.73 -2.48 -33.38
CA ALA A 163 12.03 -3.07 -32.25
C ALA A 163 12.61 -2.59 -30.90
N ILE A 164 13.90 -2.31 -30.83
CA ILE A 164 14.57 -1.72 -29.66
C ILE A 164 14.08 -0.30 -29.45
N GLU A 165 14.03 0.54 -30.51
CA GLU A 165 13.49 1.91 -30.40
C GLU A 165 12.03 1.94 -29.94
N ALA A 166 11.18 1.06 -30.46
CA ALA A 166 9.78 0.95 -30.04
C ALA A 166 9.66 0.54 -28.58
N PHE A 167 10.56 -0.30 -28.09
CA PHE A 167 10.59 -0.74 -26.71
C PHE A 167 11.04 0.37 -25.76
N ASP A 168 12.09 1.10 -26.10
CA ASP A 168 12.58 2.24 -25.32
C ASP A 168 11.52 3.34 -25.21
N GLU A 169 10.78 3.61 -26.29
CA GLU A 169 9.67 4.56 -26.29
C GLU A 169 8.53 4.08 -25.37
N LEU A 170 8.18 2.80 -25.40
CA LEU A 170 7.18 2.23 -24.51
C LEU A 170 7.60 2.34 -23.04
N GLN A 171 8.85 2.04 -22.73
CA GLN A 171 9.42 2.15 -21.39
C GLN A 171 9.35 3.60 -20.88
N ARG A 172 9.67 4.57 -21.73
CA ARG A 172 9.56 6.00 -21.45
C ARG A 172 8.12 6.42 -21.13
N GLN A 173 7.16 6.03 -21.98
CA GLN A 173 5.73 6.34 -21.76
C GLN A 173 5.19 5.73 -20.47
N MET A 174 5.67 4.56 -20.11
CA MET A 174 5.25 3.88 -18.88
C MET A 174 5.83 4.56 -17.63
N GLN A 175 7.10 4.97 -17.68
CA GLN A 175 7.69 5.77 -16.58
C GLN A 175 6.98 7.10 -16.40
N GLU A 176 6.58 7.76 -17.48
CA GLU A 176 5.79 8.99 -17.45
C GLU A 176 4.41 8.77 -16.82
N ARG A 177 3.73 7.67 -17.16
CA ARG A 177 2.43 7.31 -16.56
C ARG A 177 2.56 6.99 -15.06
N LEU A 178 3.58 6.23 -14.66
CA LEU A 178 3.86 5.95 -13.25
C LEU A 178 4.21 7.23 -12.48
N ALA A 179 4.95 8.15 -13.09
CA ALA A 179 5.25 9.44 -12.49
C ALA A 179 4.00 10.34 -12.37
N ALA A 180 3.07 10.26 -13.35
CA ALA A 180 1.80 10.99 -13.30
C ALA A 180 0.87 10.45 -12.19
N VAL A 181 0.81 9.15 -12.00
CA VAL A 181 0.05 8.52 -10.90
C VAL A 181 0.61 8.92 -9.53
N LYS A 182 1.93 9.05 -9.40
CA LYS A 182 2.56 9.52 -8.15
C LYS A 182 2.28 11.00 -7.84
N LYS A 183 1.87 11.80 -8.82
CA LYS A 183 1.54 13.24 -8.65
C LYS A 183 0.07 13.49 -8.28
N VAL A 184 -0.78 12.47 -8.31
CA VAL A 184 -2.13 12.59 -7.77
C VAL A 184 -2.00 12.47 -6.26
N GLU A 185 -1.72 13.61 -5.60
CA GLU A 185 -1.93 13.74 -4.16
C GLU A 185 -3.39 13.38 -3.85
N PRO A 186 -3.68 12.74 -2.71
CA PRO A 186 -5.06 12.49 -2.30
C PRO A 186 -5.75 13.84 -2.24
N GLY A 187 -6.63 14.06 -3.22
CA GLY A 187 -7.26 15.34 -3.46
C GLY A 187 -7.97 15.83 -2.23
N VAL A 188 -7.72 17.08 -1.89
CA VAL A 188 -8.59 17.92 -1.11
C VAL A 188 -10.00 17.76 -1.66
N ILE A 189 -10.87 17.10 -0.90
CA ILE A 189 -12.31 17.08 -1.17
C ILE A 189 -12.73 18.56 -1.09
N PRO A 190 -13.24 19.17 -2.17
CA PRO A 190 -13.74 20.54 -2.08
C PRO A 190 -14.90 20.53 -1.07
N ASP A 191 -14.78 21.37 -0.05
CA ASP A 191 -15.86 21.67 0.87
C ASP A 191 -17.11 22.01 0.05
N ALA A 192 -18.14 21.18 0.20
CA ALA A 192 -19.47 21.52 -0.26
C ALA A 192 -20.05 22.59 0.68
N GLU A 193 -19.58 23.82 0.52
CA GLU A 193 -20.26 24.98 1.05
C GLU A 193 -21.37 25.40 0.08
N GLY A 194 -22.58 25.38 0.60
CA GLY A 194 -23.59 26.37 0.25
C GLY A 194 -24.58 25.97 -0.82
N SER A 195 -25.79 25.63 -0.36
CA SER A 195 -27.01 26.30 -0.88
C SER A 195 -28.15 26.10 0.10
N VAL A 196 -28.50 27.18 0.76
CA VAL A 196 -29.82 27.70 1.18
C VAL A 196 -30.99 26.72 1.17
#